data_a8547f29c632c6521b5b17d8b4748d7f
#
_entry.id   a8547f29c632c6521b5b17d8b4748d7f
#
_cell.length_a   1.000
_cell.length_b   1.000
_cell.length_c   1.000
_cell.angle_alpha   90.00
_cell.angle_beta   90.00
_cell.angle_gamma   90.00
#
_symmetry.space_group_name_H-M   'P 1'
#
loop_
_entity.id
_entity.type
_entity.pdbx_description
1 polymer ?
#
loop_
_entity_poly.entity_id
_entity_poly.type
_entity_poly.pdbx_seq_one_letter_code
_entity_poly.pdbx_strand_id
1 'polypeptide(L)'
;AEPGYDNQHPDYLPACEKAGGWKAMKELSDTMHECGYLFGIHDQYRDYYYAAKTFDENFATRLADGTIPSHARWAGGPQTYLCATQAPFYVKRNFTEIMDNGIKLDCAYLDVFTCNEGDECSHPWHKMTRRECYEYRNACFEYLLSKGILPSSEEVNDWAIPSLVFCHYAPYDFMLDRPGSPKKGIPVPLFNLVYHDCL
;
A
#
# COMPACT_ATOMS: atom_id res chain seq x y z
N ALA A 1 11.37 10.52 -2.05
CA ALA A 1 10.81 10.87 -3.35
C ALA A 1 10.98 12.35 -3.65
N GLU A 2 11.04 12.72 -4.90
CA GLU A 2 11.04 14.09 -5.38
C GLU A 2 9.68 14.34 -6.07
N PRO A 3 8.79 15.16 -5.58
CA PRO A 3 8.93 16.21 -4.56
C PRO A 3 8.58 15.82 -3.12
N GLY A 4 8.45 14.59 -2.78
CA GLY A 4 8.14 14.10 -1.44
C GLY A 4 7.33 12.81 -1.45
N TYR A 5 7.16 12.20 -0.26
CA TYR A 5 6.22 11.10 -0.07
C TYR A 5 4.79 11.58 -0.31
N ASP A 6 3.89 10.72 -0.68
CA ASP A 6 2.44 10.97 -0.88
C ASP A 6 2.09 12.18 -1.77
N ASN A 7 2.87 12.39 -2.82
CA ASN A 7 2.64 13.46 -3.78
C ASN A 7 2.33 12.98 -5.20
N GLN A 8 2.78 11.80 -5.59
CA GLN A 8 2.70 11.32 -6.97
C GLN A 8 2.52 9.80 -7.07
N HIS A 9 1.97 9.14 -6.03
CA HIS A 9 1.76 7.70 -6.14
C HIS A 9 1.02 7.32 -7.42
N PRO A 10 1.47 6.22 -8.06
CA PRO A 10 2.53 5.30 -7.65
C PRO A 10 3.96 5.69 -8.09
N ASP A 11 4.20 6.92 -8.55
CA ASP A 11 5.47 7.39 -9.12
C ASP A 11 6.31 8.17 -8.10
N TYR A 12 6.64 7.57 -6.98
CA TYR A 12 7.40 8.22 -5.91
C TYR A 12 8.92 8.09 -6.06
N LEU A 13 9.40 7.32 -7.02
CA LEU A 13 10.82 7.22 -7.36
C LEU A 13 11.21 8.26 -8.43
N PRO A 14 12.49 8.63 -8.53
CA PRO A 14 13.67 8.14 -7.79
C PRO A 14 13.76 8.65 -6.35
N ALA A 15 14.79 8.17 -5.63
CA ALA A 15 15.14 8.70 -4.32
C ALA A 15 15.42 10.22 -4.39
N CYS A 16 14.96 10.98 -3.39
CA CYS A 16 15.03 12.44 -3.40
C CYS A 16 16.46 12.96 -3.40
N GLU A 17 16.86 13.68 -4.44
CA GLU A 17 18.21 14.25 -4.59
C GLU A 17 18.56 15.23 -3.45
N LYS A 18 17.60 16.01 -2.94
CA LYS A 18 17.82 16.90 -1.79
C LYS A 18 18.13 16.16 -0.50
N ALA A 19 17.72 14.89 -0.40
CA ALA A 19 18.05 13.99 0.71
C ALA A 19 19.29 13.13 0.43
N GLY A 20 19.99 13.36 -0.69
CA GLY A 20 21.20 12.67 -1.09
C GLY A 20 20.99 11.54 -2.11
N GLY A 21 19.79 11.41 -2.64
CA GLY A 21 19.47 10.47 -3.73
C GLY A 21 19.67 9.00 -3.35
N TRP A 22 19.88 8.17 -4.35
CA TRP A 22 20.10 6.73 -4.18
C TRP A 22 21.32 6.40 -3.31
N LYS A 23 22.37 7.22 -3.41
CA LYS A 23 23.60 7.03 -2.63
C LYS A 23 23.32 7.11 -1.13
N ALA A 24 22.66 8.18 -0.68
CA ALA A 24 22.36 8.35 0.74
C ALA A 24 21.34 7.32 1.24
N MET A 25 20.37 6.92 0.40
CA MET A 25 19.43 5.87 0.75
C MET A 25 20.13 4.53 0.95
N LYS A 26 21.12 4.23 0.09
CA LYS A 26 21.94 3.03 0.27
C LYS A 26 22.80 3.09 1.53
N GLU A 27 23.47 4.21 1.78
CA GLU A 27 24.25 4.42 3.00
C GLU A 27 23.39 4.26 4.27
N LEU A 28 22.16 4.74 4.23
CA LEU A 28 21.19 4.55 5.33
C LEU A 28 20.86 3.08 5.53
N SER A 29 20.51 2.36 4.46
CA SER A 29 20.21 0.92 4.52
C SER A 29 21.42 0.12 5.08
N ASP A 30 22.62 0.39 4.58
CA ASP A 30 23.84 -0.28 5.04
C ASP A 30 24.09 0.01 6.54
N THR A 31 23.97 1.27 6.97
CA THR A 31 24.14 1.67 8.37
C THR A 31 23.12 0.98 9.29
N MET A 32 21.87 0.87 8.87
CA MET A 32 20.84 0.17 9.64
C MET A 32 21.22 -1.29 9.86
N HIS A 33 21.72 -1.97 8.81
CA HIS A 33 22.18 -3.35 8.90
C HIS A 33 23.44 -3.51 9.79
N GLU A 34 24.40 -2.58 9.67
CA GLU A 34 25.59 -2.55 10.53
C GLU A 34 25.22 -2.40 12.01
N CYS A 35 24.16 -1.67 12.30
CA CYS A 35 23.61 -1.52 13.65
C CYS A 35 22.73 -2.70 14.10
N GLY A 36 22.51 -3.71 13.25
CA GLY A 36 21.66 -4.87 13.55
C GLY A 36 20.17 -4.62 13.42
N TYR A 37 19.75 -3.55 12.72
CA TYR A 37 18.35 -3.24 12.46
C TYR A 37 17.91 -3.74 11.07
N LEU A 38 16.61 -3.92 10.92
CA LEU A 38 15.98 -4.12 9.63
C LEU A 38 15.78 -2.78 8.92
N PHE A 39 15.85 -2.79 7.59
CA PHE A 39 15.56 -1.62 6.78
C PHE A 39 14.35 -1.86 5.89
N GLY A 40 13.40 -0.94 5.89
CA GLY A 40 12.19 -1.02 5.10
C GLY A 40 11.69 0.34 4.64
N ILE A 41 10.74 0.30 3.73
CA ILE A 41 10.10 1.50 3.17
C ILE A 41 8.58 1.46 3.38
N HIS A 42 8.00 2.64 3.40
CA HIS A 42 6.58 2.88 3.38
C HIS A 42 6.14 3.27 1.97
N ASP A 43 5.11 2.60 1.44
CA ASP A 43 4.65 2.76 0.06
C ASP A 43 3.13 2.54 -0.04
N GLN A 44 2.51 2.88 -1.16
CA GLN A 44 1.11 2.60 -1.41
C GLN A 44 0.79 2.54 -2.92
N TYR A 45 -0.27 1.77 -3.30
CA TYR A 45 -0.64 1.51 -4.69
C TYR A 45 -2.17 1.49 -4.88
N ARG A 46 -2.88 2.32 -4.14
CA ARG A 46 -4.33 2.51 -4.26
C ARG A 46 -4.68 3.94 -4.63
N ASP A 47 -4.11 4.91 -3.94
CA ASP A 47 -4.33 6.31 -4.25
C ASP A 47 -3.59 6.68 -5.52
N TYR A 48 -4.30 7.23 -6.49
CA TYR A 48 -3.77 7.50 -7.82
C TYR A 48 -3.85 8.99 -8.12
N TYR A 49 -2.73 9.65 -8.05
CA TYR A 49 -2.64 11.08 -8.30
C TYR A 49 -2.80 11.40 -9.79
N TYR A 50 -3.66 12.37 -10.10
CA TYR A 50 -3.73 12.92 -11.46
C TYR A 50 -2.40 13.57 -11.89
N ALA A 51 -1.59 14.03 -10.94
CA ALA A 51 -0.26 14.57 -11.18
C ALA A 51 0.85 13.51 -11.28
N ALA A 52 0.52 12.23 -11.09
CA ALA A 52 1.49 11.15 -11.22
C ALA A 52 2.07 11.11 -12.64
N LYS A 53 3.38 10.90 -12.74
CA LYS A 53 4.12 10.94 -14.01
C LYS A 53 3.62 9.91 -15.04
N THR A 54 3.15 8.76 -14.54
CA THR A 54 2.58 7.69 -15.37
C THR A 54 1.06 7.63 -15.25
N PHE A 55 0.41 8.73 -14.87
CA PHE A 55 -1.04 8.76 -14.83
C PHE A 55 -1.65 8.43 -16.20
N ASP A 56 -2.51 7.43 -16.21
CA ASP A 56 -3.32 7.04 -17.35
C ASP A 56 -4.74 6.71 -16.87
N GLU A 57 -5.74 7.37 -17.43
CA GLU A 57 -7.15 7.11 -17.12
C GLU A 57 -7.55 5.65 -17.35
N ASN A 58 -6.86 4.94 -18.24
CA ASN A 58 -7.10 3.53 -18.47
C ASN A 58 -6.59 2.63 -17.34
N PHE A 59 -5.81 3.14 -16.39
CA PHE A 59 -5.37 2.41 -15.21
C PHE A 59 -6.22 2.75 -13.96
N ALA A 60 -7.06 3.77 -14.08
CA ALA A 60 -7.96 4.14 -12.99
C ALA A 60 -9.15 3.18 -12.89
N THR A 61 -9.64 3.03 -11.68
CA THR A 61 -10.91 2.33 -11.41
C THR A 61 -12.06 3.04 -12.14
N ARG A 62 -13.01 2.28 -12.67
CA ARG A 62 -14.25 2.78 -13.28
C ARG A 62 -15.46 2.32 -12.50
N LEU A 63 -16.39 3.22 -12.23
CA LEU A 63 -17.71 2.89 -11.69
C LEU A 63 -18.57 2.18 -12.74
N ALA A 64 -19.73 1.67 -12.32
CA ALA A 64 -20.65 0.95 -13.21
C ALA A 64 -21.17 1.79 -14.38
N ASP A 65 -21.24 3.11 -14.22
CA ASP A 65 -21.61 4.06 -15.27
C ASP A 65 -20.43 4.45 -16.18
N GLY A 66 -19.23 3.88 -15.95
CA GLY A 66 -18.00 4.15 -16.72
C GLY A 66 -17.22 5.36 -16.26
N THR A 67 -17.68 6.10 -15.26
CA THR A 67 -16.97 7.28 -14.74
C THR A 67 -15.79 6.89 -13.84
N ILE A 68 -14.80 7.79 -13.73
CA ILE A 68 -13.68 7.67 -12.78
C ILE A 68 -14.13 8.28 -11.46
N PRO A 69 -14.10 7.53 -10.34
CA PRO A 69 -14.47 8.07 -9.03
C PRO A 69 -13.45 9.10 -8.56
N SER A 70 -13.91 10.17 -7.94
CA SER A 70 -13.06 11.07 -7.15
C SER A 70 -12.76 10.39 -5.81
N HIS A 71 -11.50 10.46 -5.38
CA HIS A 71 -11.11 9.97 -4.06
C HIS A 71 -10.89 11.13 -3.08
N ALA A 72 -9.65 11.51 -2.89
CA ALA A 72 -9.23 12.50 -1.91
C ALA A 72 -8.41 13.61 -2.55
N ARG A 73 -7.94 14.52 -1.72
CA ARG A 73 -6.98 15.54 -2.08
C ARG A 73 -5.95 15.67 -0.98
N TRP A 74 -4.73 15.23 -1.26
CA TRP A 74 -3.59 15.34 -0.34
C TRP A 74 -2.53 16.30 -0.89
N ALA A 75 -1.32 16.22 -0.35
CA ALA A 75 -0.24 17.15 -0.69
C ALA A 75 0.08 17.23 -2.20
N GLY A 76 -0.05 16.12 -2.95
CA GLY A 76 0.15 16.07 -4.40
C GLY A 76 -1.04 16.52 -5.24
N GLY A 77 -2.15 16.91 -4.62
CA GLY A 77 -3.35 17.36 -5.33
C GLY A 77 -4.49 16.32 -5.33
N PRO A 78 -5.41 16.41 -6.29
CA PRO A 78 -6.55 15.50 -6.37
C PRO A 78 -6.13 14.10 -6.80
N GLN A 79 -6.88 13.11 -6.32
CA GLN A 79 -6.67 11.69 -6.54
C GLN A 79 -7.93 11.01 -7.06
N THR A 80 -7.71 9.88 -7.73
CA THR A 80 -8.67 8.81 -7.96
C THR A 80 -8.11 7.51 -7.38
N TYR A 81 -8.60 6.36 -7.81
CA TYR A 81 -8.11 5.04 -7.41
C TYR A 81 -7.37 4.37 -8.56
N LEU A 82 -6.14 3.93 -8.31
CA LEU A 82 -5.47 2.97 -9.18
C LEU A 82 -6.24 1.65 -9.12
N CYS A 83 -6.64 1.11 -10.25
CA CYS A 83 -7.26 -0.21 -10.25
C CYS A 83 -6.27 -1.25 -9.71
N ALA A 84 -6.71 -2.07 -8.75
CA ALA A 84 -5.82 -3.04 -8.12
C ALA A 84 -5.22 -4.05 -9.11
N THR A 85 -5.84 -4.26 -10.27
CA THR A 85 -5.25 -5.04 -11.36
C THR A 85 -3.89 -4.52 -11.84
N GLN A 86 -3.60 -3.22 -11.62
CA GLN A 86 -2.36 -2.56 -12.01
C GLN A 86 -1.32 -2.54 -10.89
N ALA A 87 -1.76 -2.71 -9.64
CA ALA A 87 -0.87 -2.61 -8.47
C ALA A 87 0.34 -3.55 -8.53
N PRO A 88 0.21 -4.85 -8.92
CA PRO A 88 1.37 -5.74 -9.03
C PRO A 88 2.44 -5.27 -10.02
N PHE A 89 2.05 -4.62 -11.11
CA PHE A 89 2.98 -4.04 -12.05
C PHE A 89 3.81 -2.92 -11.40
N TYR A 90 3.15 -1.99 -10.73
CA TYR A 90 3.83 -0.87 -10.08
C TYR A 90 4.70 -1.30 -8.90
N VAL A 91 4.23 -2.22 -8.07
CA VAL A 91 5.02 -2.83 -6.99
C VAL A 91 6.30 -3.44 -7.56
N LYS A 92 6.16 -4.30 -8.56
CA LYS A 92 7.32 -4.94 -9.21
C LYS A 92 8.29 -3.92 -9.78
N ARG A 93 7.79 -2.89 -10.50
CA ARG A 93 8.60 -1.82 -11.08
C ARG A 93 9.41 -1.09 -10.00
N ASN A 94 8.73 -0.60 -8.98
CA ASN A 94 9.35 0.25 -7.97
C ASN A 94 10.34 -0.52 -7.10
N PHE A 95 9.97 -1.70 -6.61
CA PHE A 95 10.87 -2.51 -5.80
C PHE A 95 12.06 -3.05 -6.58
N THR A 96 11.89 -3.35 -7.88
CA THR A 96 13.03 -3.71 -8.74
C THR A 96 14.00 -2.54 -8.85
N GLU A 97 13.51 -1.31 -9.12
CA GLU A 97 14.36 -0.13 -9.21
C GLU A 97 15.14 0.14 -7.92
N ILE A 98 14.50 0.00 -6.75
CA ILE A 98 15.16 0.16 -5.46
C ILE A 98 16.27 -0.87 -5.27
N MET A 99 15.99 -2.16 -5.53
CA MET A 99 16.98 -3.24 -5.39
C MET A 99 18.13 -3.11 -6.40
N ASP A 100 17.85 -2.68 -7.63
CA ASP A 100 18.85 -2.47 -8.68
C ASP A 100 19.81 -1.32 -8.34
N ASN A 101 19.37 -0.38 -7.49
CA ASN A 101 20.24 0.65 -6.91
C ASN A 101 21.05 0.16 -5.68
N GLY A 102 21.05 -1.14 -5.43
CA GLY A 102 21.86 -1.77 -4.38
C GLY A 102 21.33 -1.58 -2.97
N ILE A 103 20.05 -1.22 -2.82
CA ILE A 103 19.40 -1.07 -1.51
C ILE A 103 18.83 -2.42 -1.09
N LYS A 104 19.29 -2.92 0.04
CA LYS A 104 18.74 -4.11 0.65
C LYS A 104 17.51 -3.73 1.48
N LEU A 105 16.37 -4.34 1.16
CA LEU A 105 15.12 -4.21 1.91
C LEU A 105 14.85 -5.51 2.67
N ASP A 106 14.52 -5.38 3.95
CA ASP A 106 14.07 -6.50 4.80
C ASP A 106 12.56 -6.50 4.97
N CYS A 107 11.94 -5.33 4.92
CA CYS A 107 10.49 -5.19 5.07
C CYS A 107 9.93 -4.06 4.20
N ALA A 108 8.62 -4.07 4.00
CA ALA A 108 7.91 -3.03 3.29
C ALA A 108 6.49 -2.87 3.84
N TYR A 109 6.08 -1.64 4.07
CA TYR A 109 4.72 -1.31 4.48
C TYR A 109 3.95 -0.81 3.26
N LEU A 110 2.94 -1.58 2.84
CA LEU A 110 2.02 -1.16 1.77
C LEU A 110 0.77 -0.58 2.40
N ASP A 111 0.72 0.73 2.44
CA ASP A 111 -0.36 1.50 3.05
C ASP A 111 -1.68 1.33 2.30
N VAL A 112 -2.79 1.57 2.98
CA VAL A 112 -4.18 1.57 2.48
C VAL A 112 -4.65 0.28 1.79
N PHE A 113 -3.91 -0.81 1.84
CA PHE A 113 -4.33 -2.07 1.22
C PHE A 113 -5.31 -2.86 2.07
N THR A 114 -5.10 -2.89 3.38
CA THR A 114 -5.85 -3.74 4.29
C THR A 114 -6.89 -2.99 5.13
N CYS A 115 -6.84 -1.67 5.21
CA CYS A 115 -7.81 -0.85 5.95
C CYS A 115 -9.06 -0.48 5.14
N ASN A 116 -9.09 -0.81 3.85
CA ASN A 116 -10.16 -0.44 2.96
C ASN A 116 -10.91 -1.66 2.42
N GLU A 117 -12.19 -1.47 2.14
CA GLU A 117 -12.97 -2.43 1.37
C GLU A 117 -12.32 -2.69 0.00
N GLY A 118 -12.58 -3.87 -0.56
CA GLY A 118 -12.19 -4.17 -1.93
C GLY A 118 -12.88 -3.23 -2.92
N ASP A 119 -12.10 -2.63 -3.79
CA ASP A 119 -12.62 -1.80 -4.87
C ASP A 119 -13.21 -2.68 -5.97
N GLU A 120 -14.26 -2.21 -6.64
CA GLU A 120 -14.81 -2.82 -7.85
C GLU A 120 -14.45 -1.96 -9.06
N CYS A 121 -14.18 -2.58 -10.21
CA CYS A 121 -13.87 -1.87 -11.43
C CYS A 121 -14.70 -2.37 -12.60
N SER A 122 -15.37 -1.46 -13.30
CA SER A 122 -16.18 -1.75 -14.49
C SER A 122 -15.44 -1.46 -15.81
N HIS A 123 -14.15 -1.17 -15.76
CA HIS A 123 -13.36 -0.90 -16.98
C HIS A 123 -13.37 -2.11 -17.93
N PRO A 124 -13.62 -1.94 -19.23
CA PRO A 124 -13.81 -3.08 -20.14
C PRO A 124 -12.61 -4.01 -20.27
N TRP A 125 -11.38 -3.51 -20.06
CA TRP A 125 -10.15 -4.31 -20.20
C TRP A 125 -9.65 -4.92 -18.89
N HIS A 126 -10.10 -4.41 -17.75
CA HIS A 126 -9.68 -4.90 -16.43
C HIS A 126 -10.84 -4.82 -15.43
N LYS A 127 -11.96 -5.40 -15.79
CA LYS A 127 -13.04 -5.59 -14.83
C LYS A 127 -12.52 -6.32 -13.60
N MET A 128 -13.01 -5.89 -12.44
CA MET A 128 -12.53 -6.43 -11.18
C MET A 128 -13.66 -6.40 -10.15
N THR A 129 -13.90 -7.53 -9.54
CA THR A 129 -14.77 -7.67 -8.36
C THR A 129 -13.98 -7.36 -7.09
N ARG A 130 -14.67 -7.17 -5.96
CA ARG A 130 -14.02 -6.99 -4.65
C ARG A 130 -13.09 -8.14 -4.30
N ARG A 131 -13.49 -9.37 -4.58
CA ARG A 131 -12.66 -10.55 -4.35
C ARG A 131 -11.37 -10.49 -5.15
N GLU A 132 -11.47 -10.22 -6.43
CA GLU A 132 -10.30 -10.07 -7.30
C GLU A 132 -9.41 -8.90 -6.86
N CYS A 133 -9.99 -7.81 -6.35
CA CYS A 133 -9.23 -6.72 -5.75
C CYS A 133 -8.32 -7.20 -4.62
N TYR A 134 -8.86 -8.02 -3.72
CA TYR A 134 -8.07 -8.63 -2.65
C TYR A 134 -6.99 -9.57 -3.18
N GLU A 135 -7.31 -10.37 -4.19
CA GLU A 135 -6.35 -11.26 -4.84
C GLU A 135 -5.18 -10.48 -5.48
N TYR A 136 -5.44 -9.35 -6.16
CA TYR A 136 -4.40 -8.49 -6.72
C TYR A 136 -3.57 -7.79 -5.64
N ARG A 137 -4.20 -7.31 -4.56
CA ARG A 137 -3.46 -6.74 -3.42
C ARG A 137 -2.58 -7.79 -2.75
N ASN A 138 -3.11 -9.00 -2.55
CA ASN A 138 -2.35 -10.11 -1.99
C ASN A 138 -1.16 -10.51 -2.87
N ALA A 139 -1.33 -10.49 -4.19
CA ALA A 139 -0.23 -10.76 -5.13
C ALA A 139 0.94 -9.76 -4.97
N CYS A 140 0.67 -8.53 -4.50
CA CYS A 140 1.73 -7.58 -4.16
C CYS A 140 2.53 -8.05 -2.94
N PHE A 141 1.85 -8.52 -1.89
CA PHE A 141 2.51 -9.08 -0.70
C PHE A 141 3.30 -10.36 -1.04
N GLU A 142 2.72 -11.26 -1.81
CA GLU A 142 3.40 -12.49 -2.25
C GLU A 142 4.64 -12.18 -3.09
N TYR A 143 4.60 -11.16 -3.95
CA TYR A 143 5.77 -10.71 -4.68
C TYR A 143 6.89 -10.26 -3.73
N LEU A 144 6.58 -9.46 -2.71
CA LEU A 144 7.55 -9.02 -1.71
C LEU A 144 8.16 -10.22 -0.96
N LEU A 145 7.32 -11.15 -0.49
CA LEU A 145 7.78 -12.40 0.14
C LEU A 145 8.72 -13.19 -0.77
N SER A 146 8.41 -13.27 -2.07
CA SER A 146 9.26 -13.95 -3.06
C SER A 146 10.65 -13.32 -3.21
N LYS A 147 10.80 -12.05 -2.76
CA LYS A 147 12.07 -11.31 -2.72
C LYS A 147 12.74 -11.36 -1.35
N GLY A 148 12.16 -12.05 -0.38
CA GLY A 148 12.63 -12.08 1.00
C GLY A 148 12.31 -10.78 1.77
N ILE A 149 11.39 -9.96 1.26
CA ILE A 149 10.93 -8.72 1.89
C ILE A 149 9.65 -9.02 2.68
N LEU A 150 9.64 -8.72 3.97
CA LEU A 150 8.52 -8.97 4.86
C LEU A 150 7.44 -7.89 4.66
N PRO A 151 6.25 -8.23 4.16
CA PRO A 151 5.21 -7.24 3.91
C PRO A 151 4.42 -6.92 5.18
N SER A 152 4.03 -5.68 5.28
CA SER A 152 3.13 -5.17 6.30
C SER A 152 2.11 -4.21 5.68
N SER A 153 1.02 -3.94 6.39
CA SER A 153 0.00 -2.99 5.96
C SER A 153 -0.71 -2.37 7.16
N GLU A 154 -1.72 -1.57 6.91
CA GLU A 154 -2.35 -0.72 7.91
C GLU A 154 -3.21 -1.51 8.89
N GLU A 155 -4.23 -2.17 8.42
CA GLU A 155 -5.14 -3.01 9.22
C GLU A 155 -4.94 -4.48 8.89
N VAL A 156 -5.64 -5.31 9.63
CA VAL A 156 -5.64 -6.74 9.45
C VAL A 156 -6.95 -7.21 8.83
N ASN A 157 -6.83 -8.08 7.83
CA ASN A 157 -7.94 -8.72 7.14
C ASN A 157 -7.64 -10.19 6.89
N ASP A 158 -8.67 -11.03 6.91
CA ASP A 158 -8.55 -12.48 6.72
C ASP A 158 -7.87 -12.87 5.41
N TRP A 159 -8.14 -12.15 4.33
CA TRP A 159 -7.54 -12.41 3.02
C TRP A 159 -6.03 -12.14 2.97
N ALA A 160 -5.50 -11.29 3.87
CA ALA A 160 -4.08 -10.91 3.89
C ALA A 160 -3.25 -11.79 4.85
N ILE A 161 -3.86 -12.51 5.78
CA ILE A 161 -3.17 -13.33 6.79
C ILE A 161 -2.10 -14.25 6.20
N PRO A 162 -2.30 -14.93 5.07
CA PRO A 162 -1.28 -15.85 4.54
C PRO A 162 0.02 -15.19 4.11
N SER A 163 0.01 -13.89 3.86
CA SER A 163 1.15 -13.17 3.28
C SER A 163 1.60 -11.96 4.11
N LEU A 164 0.75 -11.46 5.01
CA LEU A 164 1.08 -10.31 5.86
C LEU A 164 1.87 -10.79 7.09
N VAL A 165 2.95 -10.09 7.43
CA VAL A 165 3.81 -10.41 8.57
C VAL A 165 3.55 -9.49 9.75
N PHE A 166 3.08 -8.28 9.49
CA PHE A 166 2.81 -7.27 10.49
C PHE A 166 1.68 -6.35 10.03
N CYS A 167 0.81 -5.95 10.93
CA CYS A 167 -0.17 -4.88 10.71
C CYS A 167 0.04 -3.75 11.71
N HIS A 168 -0.24 -2.52 11.27
CA HIS A 168 -0.04 -1.32 12.08
C HIS A 168 -1.02 -1.29 13.26
N TYR A 169 -2.26 -1.71 13.02
CA TYR A 169 -3.28 -1.83 14.06
C TYR A 169 -4.37 -2.86 13.68
N ALA A 170 -5.08 -3.32 14.70
CA ALA A 170 -6.34 -4.02 14.56
C ALA A 170 -7.50 -3.06 14.84
N PRO A 171 -8.76 -3.41 14.54
CA PRO A 171 -9.90 -2.58 14.87
C PRO A 171 -9.96 -2.24 16.36
N TYR A 172 -9.92 -0.96 16.67
CA TYR A 172 -10.05 -0.44 18.03
C TYR A 172 -11.40 0.22 18.26
N ASP A 173 -11.83 0.32 19.52
CA ASP A 173 -13.04 1.02 19.90
C ASP A 173 -13.16 2.43 19.29
N PHE A 174 -12.07 3.19 19.24
CA PHE A 174 -12.07 4.55 18.72
C PHE A 174 -12.24 4.62 17.19
N MET A 175 -11.96 3.54 16.47
CA MET A 175 -12.17 3.45 15.03
C MET A 175 -13.62 3.14 14.68
N LEU A 176 -14.34 2.50 15.60
CA LEU A 176 -15.75 2.12 15.43
C LEU A 176 -16.71 3.28 15.72
N ASP A 177 -16.28 4.23 16.55
CA ASP A 177 -17.07 5.36 16.98
C ASP A 177 -16.20 6.62 17.12
N ARG A 178 -16.75 7.77 16.71
CA ARG A 178 -16.08 9.05 16.98
C ARG A 178 -15.98 9.27 18.50
N PRO A 179 -14.86 9.83 19.01
CA PRO A 179 -14.74 10.16 20.41
C PRO A 179 -15.94 10.97 20.92
N GLY A 180 -16.58 10.50 22.00
CA GLY A 180 -17.75 11.11 22.59
C GLY A 180 -19.10 10.73 21.95
N SER A 181 -19.12 9.93 20.91
CA SER A 181 -20.36 9.38 20.35
C SER A 181 -20.91 8.23 21.20
N PRO A 182 -22.25 8.07 21.30
CA PRO A 182 -22.83 6.91 21.95
C PRO A 182 -22.37 5.62 21.28
N LYS A 183 -21.86 4.67 22.02
CA LYS A 183 -21.48 3.36 21.51
C LYS A 183 -22.69 2.62 20.96
N LYS A 184 -22.56 2.08 19.75
CA LYS A 184 -23.61 1.33 19.06
C LYS A 184 -23.61 -0.17 19.35
N GLY A 185 -22.79 -0.61 20.29
CA GLY A 185 -22.67 -2.00 20.64
C GLY A 185 -21.45 -2.26 21.53
N ILE A 186 -21.19 -3.53 21.80
CA ILE A 186 -20.00 -3.98 22.49
C ILE A 186 -19.05 -4.54 21.43
N PRO A 187 -17.85 -3.98 21.25
CA PRO A 187 -16.88 -4.53 20.32
C PRO A 187 -16.51 -5.97 20.70
N VAL A 188 -16.57 -6.87 19.77
CA VAL A 188 -16.08 -8.23 19.94
C VAL A 188 -14.73 -8.32 19.23
N PRO A 189 -13.62 -8.59 19.95
CA PRO A 189 -12.29 -8.67 19.35
C PRO A 189 -12.12 -9.98 18.56
N LEU A 190 -13.02 -10.23 17.61
CA LEU A 190 -13.13 -11.48 16.88
C LEU A 190 -11.85 -11.81 16.12
N PHE A 191 -11.22 -10.77 15.54
CA PHE A 191 -9.95 -10.95 14.84
C PHE A 191 -8.87 -11.50 15.79
N ASN A 192 -8.67 -10.86 16.94
CA ASN A 192 -7.67 -11.27 17.92
C ASN A 192 -7.95 -12.68 18.46
N LEU A 193 -9.25 -13.05 18.58
CA LEU A 193 -9.62 -14.40 19.04
C LEU A 193 -9.28 -15.48 18.01
N VAL A 194 -9.32 -15.15 16.72
CA VAL A 194 -9.10 -16.12 15.63
C VAL A 194 -7.65 -16.13 15.16
N TYR A 195 -6.98 -14.98 15.10
CA TYR A 195 -5.71 -14.83 14.39
C TYR A 195 -4.53 -14.34 15.26
N HIS A 196 -4.69 -14.20 16.58
CA HIS A 196 -3.62 -13.70 17.46
C HIS A 196 -2.31 -14.53 17.42
N ASP A 197 -2.38 -15.78 16.94
CA ASP A 197 -1.21 -16.63 16.75
C ASP A 197 -0.58 -16.52 15.34
N CYS A 198 -1.18 -15.73 14.46
CA CYS A 198 -0.79 -15.66 13.04
C CYS A 198 -0.03 -14.38 12.69
N LEU A 199 -0.20 -13.32 13.50
CA LEU A 199 0.38 -11.98 13.28
C LEU A 199 0.88 -11.38 14.58
#